data_4f09102c3f937e6976f38ede5c05d546
#
_entry.id   4f09102c3f937e6976f38ede5c05d546
#
_cell.length_a   1.000
_cell.length_b   1.000
_cell.length_c   1.000
_cell.angle_alpha   90.00
_cell.angle_beta   90.00
_cell.angle_gamma   90.00
#
_symmetry.space_group_name_H-M   'P 1'
#
loop_
_entity.id
_entity.type
_entity.pdbx_description
1 polymer ?
#
loop_
_entity_poly.entity_id
_entity_poly.type
_entity_poly.pdbx_seq_one_letter_code
_entity_poly.pdbx_strand_id
1 'polypeptide(L)'
;MALGDGRYARASVALKLYRRTRRIRSYLRWSQDGSTQERYVCEVDHPTRRENLAEAWRRAHEMGLVCEEPLPDGSKASSNSVRAVMRANRGKDTGPELALRKELYHRGLRYRVDTRPIPDIRRRADLVFLGARVAVFVDGCYWHGCSEHYRPATKNAEFWQGKINGNRDRDRETNEILRAAGWTVIRVWEHEPPRTAADVISEVVRARRERAPGRRGGREALAAPGPGQTAG
;
A
#
# COMPACT_ATOMS: atom_id res chain seq x y z
N MET A 1 -9.70 4.84 -25.53
CA MET A 1 -9.64 6.14 -26.22
C MET A 1 -8.36 6.21 -27.02
N ALA A 2 -8.46 6.53 -28.31
CA ALA A 2 -7.30 6.74 -29.17
C ALA A 2 -6.66 8.11 -28.89
N LEU A 3 -5.33 8.19 -28.81
CA LEU A 3 -4.59 9.41 -28.47
C LEU A 3 -4.07 10.18 -29.70
N GLY A 4 -4.40 9.72 -30.92
CA GLY A 4 -4.02 10.38 -32.18
C GLY A 4 -2.62 10.03 -32.71
N ASP A 5 -1.79 9.34 -31.93
CA ASP A 5 -0.43 8.90 -32.29
C ASP A 5 -0.30 7.38 -32.37
N GLY A 6 -1.42 6.68 -32.59
CA GLY A 6 -1.50 5.22 -32.59
C GLY A 6 -1.49 4.58 -31.19
N ARG A 7 -1.35 5.37 -30.13
CA ARG A 7 -1.46 4.90 -28.74
C ARG A 7 -2.91 4.93 -28.26
N TYR A 8 -3.22 4.09 -27.31
CA TYR A 8 -4.53 4.02 -26.65
C TYR A 8 -4.39 4.23 -25.14
N ALA A 9 -5.30 4.99 -24.56
CA ALA A 9 -5.39 5.16 -23.12
C ALA A 9 -6.66 4.49 -22.57
N ARG A 10 -6.57 3.96 -21.35
CA ARG A 10 -7.76 3.56 -20.60
C ARG A 10 -8.57 4.77 -20.22
N ALA A 11 -9.84 4.76 -20.58
CA ALA A 11 -10.75 5.82 -20.21
C ALA A 11 -11.76 5.34 -19.16
N SER A 12 -12.25 6.27 -18.38
CA SER A 12 -13.35 6.10 -17.43
C SER A 12 -14.34 7.22 -17.60
N VAL A 13 -15.62 6.99 -17.26
CA VAL A 13 -16.62 8.05 -17.26
C VAL A 13 -16.73 8.65 -15.86
N ALA A 14 -16.64 9.98 -15.78
CA ALA A 14 -16.90 10.75 -14.57
C ALA A 14 -18.19 11.55 -14.73
N LEU A 15 -19.03 11.54 -13.69
CA LEU A 15 -20.24 12.37 -13.62
C LEU A 15 -19.96 13.55 -12.68
N LYS A 16 -20.22 14.77 -13.15
CA LYS A 16 -20.08 16.01 -12.37
C LYS A 16 -21.45 16.69 -12.24
N LEU A 17 -21.87 16.92 -10.99
CA LEU A 17 -23.08 17.69 -10.71
C LEU A 17 -22.75 19.17 -10.66
N TYR A 18 -23.40 19.95 -11.50
CA TYR A 18 -23.35 21.41 -11.48
C TYR A 18 -24.42 21.95 -10.55
N ARG A 19 -24.06 22.25 -9.31
CA ARG A 19 -24.98 22.64 -8.23
C ARG A 19 -25.91 23.79 -8.60
N ARG A 20 -25.43 24.76 -9.38
CA ARG A 20 -26.19 25.94 -9.79
C ARG A 20 -27.33 25.62 -10.75
N THR A 21 -27.16 24.63 -11.62
CA THR A 21 -28.15 24.25 -12.64
C THR A 21 -28.80 22.91 -12.36
N ARG A 22 -28.36 22.19 -11.32
CA ARG A 22 -28.72 20.79 -11.01
C ARG A 22 -28.54 19.81 -12.17
N ARG A 23 -27.74 20.17 -13.17
CA ARG A 23 -27.45 19.31 -14.31
C ARG A 23 -26.28 18.41 -14.03
N ILE A 24 -26.38 17.17 -14.50
CA ILE A 24 -25.30 16.19 -14.41
C ILE A 24 -24.62 16.14 -15.78
N ARG A 25 -23.32 16.44 -15.81
CA ARG A 25 -22.48 16.34 -17.00
C ARG A 25 -21.54 15.17 -16.90
N SER A 26 -21.41 14.46 -18.01
CA SER A 26 -20.49 13.34 -18.12
C SER A 26 -19.22 13.74 -18.86
N TYR A 27 -18.12 13.23 -18.38
CA TYR A 27 -16.78 13.45 -18.96
C TYR A 27 -16.07 12.13 -19.13
N LEU A 28 -15.43 11.93 -20.25
CA LEU A 28 -14.46 10.88 -20.45
C LEU A 28 -13.13 11.32 -19.85
N ARG A 29 -12.54 10.51 -18.97
CA ARG A 29 -11.27 10.79 -18.28
C ARG A 29 -10.24 9.74 -18.64
N TRP A 30 -9.02 10.16 -18.90
CA TRP A 30 -7.89 9.26 -19.13
C TRP A 30 -6.60 9.87 -18.59
N SER A 31 -5.56 9.07 -18.45
CA SER A 31 -4.22 9.55 -18.11
C SER A 31 -3.38 9.60 -19.37
N GLN A 32 -2.71 10.71 -19.57
CA GLN A 32 -1.74 10.93 -20.65
C GLN A 32 -0.53 11.66 -20.08
N ASP A 33 0.65 11.09 -20.26
CA ASP A 33 1.93 11.65 -19.82
C ASP A 33 1.94 12.10 -18.35
N GLY A 34 1.34 11.26 -17.48
CA GLY A 34 1.25 11.51 -16.03
C GLY A 34 0.16 12.51 -15.60
N SER A 35 -0.54 13.14 -16.55
CA SER A 35 -1.64 14.09 -16.30
C SER A 35 -3.00 13.45 -16.56
N THR A 36 -4.01 13.85 -15.78
CA THR A 36 -5.40 13.46 -16.04
C THR A 36 -6.03 14.41 -17.03
N GLN A 37 -6.46 13.88 -18.16
CA GLN A 37 -7.21 14.58 -19.20
C GLN A 37 -8.70 14.29 -19.04
N GLU A 38 -9.52 15.27 -19.41
CA GLU A 38 -10.98 15.14 -19.42
C GLU A 38 -11.56 15.70 -20.71
N ARG A 39 -12.56 15.00 -21.25
CA ARG A 39 -13.34 15.49 -22.40
C ARG A 39 -14.82 15.37 -22.08
N TYR A 40 -15.55 16.45 -22.29
CA TYR A 40 -17.02 16.46 -22.16
C TYR A 40 -17.66 15.49 -23.15
N VAL A 41 -18.66 14.75 -22.70
CA VAL A 41 -19.43 13.79 -23.50
C VAL A 41 -20.85 14.30 -23.71
N CYS A 42 -21.64 14.38 -22.65
CA CYS A 42 -23.04 14.82 -22.73
C CYS A 42 -23.59 15.22 -21.36
N GLU A 43 -24.76 15.85 -21.35
CA GLU A 43 -25.60 15.96 -20.15
C GLU A 43 -26.44 14.66 -20.03
N VAL A 44 -26.67 14.22 -18.79
CA VAL A 44 -27.44 13.04 -18.45
C VAL A 44 -28.42 13.37 -17.34
N ASP A 45 -29.63 12.79 -17.40
CA ASP A 45 -30.70 13.07 -16.46
C ASP A 45 -31.56 11.80 -16.23
N HIS A 46 -30.90 10.70 -15.88
CA HIS A 46 -31.58 9.47 -15.51
C HIS A 46 -31.73 9.36 -14.00
N PRO A 47 -32.73 8.60 -13.50
CA PRO A 47 -33.00 8.45 -12.07
C PRO A 47 -31.82 7.87 -11.28
N THR A 48 -31.01 7.01 -11.92
CA THR A 48 -29.91 6.33 -11.24
C THR A 48 -28.55 6.70 -11.80
N ARG A 49 -27.53 6.66 -10.93
CA ARG A 49 -26.14 6.83 -11.35
C ARG A 49 -25.72 5.80 -12.39
N ARG A 50 -26.24 4.59 -12.30
CA ARG A 50 -25.92 3.48 -13.23
C ARG A 50 -26.38 3.81 -14.64
N GLU A 51 -27.61 4.28 -14.79
CA GLU A 51 -28.20 4.68 -16.07
C GLU A 51 -27.46 5.88 -16.67
N ASN A 52 -27.15 6.89 -15.86
CA ASN A 52 -26.35 8.04 -16.30
C ASN A 52 -24.97 7.61 -16.81
N LEU A 53 -24.29 6.65 -16.17
CA LEU A 53 -23.03 6.11 -16.64
C LEU A 53 -23.18 5.31 -17.93
N ALA A 54 -24.24 4.50 -18.05
CA ALA A 54 -24.51 3.72 -19.26
C ALA A 54 -24.78 4.63 -20.47
N GLU A 55 -25.61 5.66 -20.30
CA GLU A 55 -25.87 6.66 -21.35
C GLU A 55 -24.59 7.39 -21.76
N ALA A 56 -23.78 7.82 -20.81
CA ALA A 56 -22.54 8.50 -21.09
C ALA A 56 -21.55 7.61 -21.87
N TRP A 57 -21.46 6.30 -21.55
CA TRP A 57 -20.66 5.36 -22.31
C TRP A 57 -21.20 5.16 -23.72
N ARG A 58 -22.52 5.00 -23.90
CA ARG A 58 -23.15 4.90 -25.20
C ARG A 58 -22.82 6.10 -26.07
N ARG A 59 -22.97 7.31 -25.53
CA ARG A 59 -22.66 8.55 -26.24
C ARG A 59 -21.17 8.67 -26.60
N ALA A 60 -20.29 8.26 -25.70
CA ALA A 60 -18.86 8.26 -25.98
C ALA A 60 -18.48 7.31 -27.14
N HIS A 61 -19.16 6.17 -27.28
CA HIS A 61 -19.01 5.27 -28.41
C HIS A 61 -19.57 5.87 -29.69
N GLU A 62 -20.79 6.43 -29.67
CA GLU A 62 -21.41 7.11 -30.82
C GLU A 62 -20.56 8.26 -31.35
N MET A 63 -19.88 8.98 -30.46
CA MET A 63 -18.95 10.07 -30.81
C MET A 63 -17.58 9.59 -31.29
N GLY A 64 -17.35 8.27 -31.35
CA GLY A 64 -16.05 7.72 -31.74
C GLY A 64 -14.92 8.02 -30.75
N LEU A 65 -15.24 8.42 -29.52
CA LEU A 65 -14.24 8.74 -28.50
C LEU A 65 -13.61 7.51 -27.87
N VAL A 66 -14.29 6.39 -27.92
CA VAL A 66 -13.84 5.09 -27.42
C VAL A 66 -14.01 4.04 -28.53
N CYS A 67 -13.06 3.13 -28.63
CA CYS A 67 -13.11 1.99 -29.52
C CYS A 67 -13.30 0.70 -28.70
N GLU A 68 -13.98 -0.27 -29.27
CA GLU A 68 -14.17 -1.59 -28.67
C GLU A 68 -13.00 -2.52 -28.89
N GLU A 69 -11.98 -2.09 -29.66
CA GLU A 69 -10.80 -2.90 -29.83
C GLU A 69 -10.18 -3.22 -28.47
N PRO A 70 -9.92 -4.51 -28.20
CA PRO A 70 -9.22 -4.88 -26.99
C PRO A 70 -7.86 -4.16 -27.00
N LEU A 71 -7.61 -3.38 -25.94
CA LEU A 71 -6.30 -2.78 -25.76
C LEU A 71 -5.23 -3.85 -25.97
N PRO A 72 -4.22 -3.60 -26.82
CA PRO A 72 -3.12 -4.51 -26.93
C PRO A 72 -2.61 -4.78 -25.53
N ASP A 73 -2.78 -5.95 -25.12
CA ASP A 73 -2.39 -6.74 -23.95
C ASP A 73 -1.67 -6.04 -22.78
N GLY A 74 -2.30 -4.99 -22.21
CA GLY A 74 -1.83 -4.33 -20.99
C GLY A 74 -2.68 -4.66 -19.74
N SER A 75 -3.85 -5.32 -19.90
CA SER A 75 -4.75 -5.67 -18.80
C SER A 75 -4.96 -7.17 -18.75
N LYS A 76 -4.10 -7.84 -18.03
CA LYS A 76 -4.00 -9.31 -17.97
C LYS A 76 -4.90 -9.98 -16.93
N ALA A 77 -6.00 -9.33 -16.53
CA ALA A 77 -7.01 -10.00 -15.72
C ALA A 77 -7.81 -10.98 -16.60
N SER A 78 -7.71 -12.27 -16.32
CA SER A 78 -8.34 -13.36 -17.09
C SER A 78 -9.87 -13.39 -17.04
N SER A 79 -10.49 -12.61 -16.14
CA SER A 79 -11.95 -12.44 -16.01
C SER A 79 -12.33 -11.22 -15.18
N ASN A 80 -13.61 -10.80 -15.24
CA ASN A 80 -14.13 -9.73 -14.39
C ASN A 80 -14.07 -10.07 -12.91
N SER A 81 -14.24 -11.32 -12.53
CA SER A 81 -14.10 -11.81 -11.14
C SER A 81 -12.65 -11.68 -10.66
N VAL A 82 -11.68 -12.09 -11.45
CA VAL A 82 -10.25 -11.91 -11.12
C VAL A 82 -9.90 -10.42 -10.99
N ARG A 83 -10.46 -9.57 -11.87
CA ARG A 83 -10.27 -8.12 -11.77
C ARG A 83 -10.89 -7.54 -10.49
N ALA A 84 -12.06 -8.03 -10.08
CA ALA A 84 -12.71 -7.61 -8.84
C ALA A 84 -11.88 -8.01 -7.61
N VAL A 85 -11.39 -9.24 -7.56
CA VAL A 85 -10.49 -9.72 -6.49
C VAL A 85 -9.21 -8.88 -6.42
N MET A 86 -8.58 -8.59 -7.58
CA MET A 86 -7.39 -7.73 -7.61
C MET A 86 -7.63 -6.31 -7.16
N ARG A 87 -8.82 -5.74 -7.43
CA ARG A 87 -9.20 -4.42 -6.94
C ARG A 87 -9.53 -4.42 -5.44
N ALA A 88 -10.03 -5.54 -4.92
CA ALA A 88 -10.34 -5.70 -3.51
C ALA A 88 -9.07 -5.95 -2.66
N ASN A 89 -7.97 -6.38 -3.27
CA ASN A 89 -6.70 -6.55 -2.58
C ASN A 89 -6.20 -5.19 -2.07
N ARG A 90 -6.27 -5.03 -0.76
CA ARG A 90 -5.73 -3.87 -0.07
C ARG A 90 -4.22 -4.01 0.03
N GLY A 91 -3.50 -2.95 -0.31
CA GLY A 91 -2.04 -2.90 -0.11
C GLY A 91 -1.63 -2.49 1.31
N LYS A 92 -2.62 -2.35 2.22
CA LYS A 92 -2.41 -1.90 3.60
C LYS A 92 -3.62 -2.28 4.45
N ASP A 93 -3.38 -2.45 5.75
CA ASP A 93 -4.39 -2.82 6.75
C ASP A 93 -5.10 -4.14 6.38
N THR A 94 -4.31 -5.12 5.94
CA THR A 94 -4.79 -6.48 5.67
C THR A 94 -5.13 -7.21 6.96
N GLY A 95 -5.94 -8.27 6.86
CA GLY A 95 -6.31 -9.09 8.02
C GLY A 95 -5.11 -9.57 8.83
N PRO A 96 -4.09 -10.20 8.22
CA PRO A 96 -2.87 -10.64 8.91
C PRO A 96 -2.11 -9.49 9.60
N GLU A 97 -1.95 -8.34 8.92
CA GLU A 97 -1.31 -7.16 9.53
C GLU A 97 -2.06 -6.69 10.78
N LEU A 98 -3.38 -6.57 10.71
CA LEU A 98 -4.21 -6.12 11.83
C LEU A 98 -4.16 -7.10 13.00
N ALA A 99 -4.18 -8.41 12.73
CA ALA A 99 -4.06 -9.44 13.75
C ALA A 99 -2.70 -9.37 14.45
N LEU A 100 -1.61 -9.26 13.69
CA LEU A 100 -0.26 -9.11 14.25
C LEU A 100 -0.14 -7.83 15.09
N ARG A 101 -0.67 -6.70 14.61
CA ARG A 101 -0.68 -5.42 15.36
C ARG A 101 -1.37 -5.57 16.70
N LYS A 102 -2.53 -6.24 16.74
CA LYS A 102 -3.28 -6.48 17.96
C LYS A 102 -2.45 -7.27 18.98
N GLU A 103 -1.79 -8.34 18.53
CA GLU A 103 -0.94 -9.18 19.38
C GLU A 103 0.26 -8.38 19.95
N LEU A 104 0.94 -7.60 19.13
CA LEU A 104 2.07 -6.78 19.58
C LEU A 104 1.64 -5.67 20.54
N TYR A 105 0.49 -5.06 20.30
CA TYR A 105 -0.07 -4.03 21.18
C TYR A 105 -0.40 -4.61 22.57
N HIS A 106 -1.02 -5.80 22.64
CA HIS A 106 -1.31 -6.50 23.91
C HIS A 106 -0.04 -6.84 24.68
N ARG A 107 1.10 -7.05 24.01
CA ARG A 107 2.42 -7.26 24.64
C ARG A 107 3.08 -5.96 25.09
N GLY A 108 2.37 -4.82 25.01
CA GLY A 108 2.88 -3.51 25.42
C GLY A 108 3.87 -2.86 24.44
N LEU A 109 4.05 -3.44 23.25
CA LEU A 109 4.93 -2.87 22.25
C LEU A 109 4.28 -1.69 21.52
N ARG A 110 5.06 -0.65 21.27
CA ARG A 110 4.66 0.52 20.49
C ARG A 110 5.49 0.58 19.23
N TYR A 111 4.83 0.80 18.10
CA TYR A 111 5.41 0.81 16.75
C TYR A 111 4.76 1.90 15.90
N ARG A 112 5.39 2.23 14.78
CA ARG A 112 4.78 3.03 13.71
C ARG A 112 4.31 2.08 12.61
N VAL A 113 3.16 2.40 12.01
CA VAL A 113 2.53 1.63 10.94
C VAL A 113 2.84 2.28 9.60
N ASP A 114 3.05 1.47 8.57
CA ASP A 114 3.24 1.93 7.19
C ASP A 114 4.23 3.10 7.13
N THR A 115 5.43 2.86 7.62
CA THR A 115 6.45 3.91 7.77
C THR A 115 7.74 3.51 7.07
N ARG A 116 8.43 4.49 6.50
CA ARG A 116 9.78 4.30 5.96
C ARG A 116 10.76 4.17 7.12
N PRO A 117 11.51 3.06 7.23
CA PRO A 117 12.51 2.91 8.29
C PRO A 117 13.65 3.93 8.16
N ILE A 118 14.07 4.23 6.93
CA ILE A 118 15.08 5.23 6.59
C ILE A 118 14.59 6.14 5.46
N PRO A 119 15.04 7.40 5.38
CA PRO A 119 14.61 8.36 4.36
C PRO A 119 14.90 7.93 2.93
N ASP A 120 16.06 7.29 2.72
CA ASP A 120 16.63 7.01 1.41
C ASP A 120 15.90 5.92 0.62
N ILE A 121 15.02 5.16 1.26
CA ILE A 121 14.20 4.17 0.59
C ILE A 121 12.74 4.62 0.48
N ARG A 122 12.13 4.39 -0.69
CA ARG A 122 10.70 4.66 -0.89
C ARG A 122 9.80 3.60 -0.26
N ARG A 123 10.35 2.43 0.07
CA ARG A 123 9.60 1.29 0.60
C ARG A 123 9.24 1.53 2.06
N ARG A 124 8.03 1.11 2.40
CA ARG A 124 7.46 1.26 3.74
C ARG A 124 7.37 -0.12 4.38
N ALA A 125 7.72 -0.20 5.64
CA ALA A 125 7.51 -1.40 6.42
C ALA A 125 6.14 -1.34 7.12
N ASP A 126 5.49 -2.49 7.27
CA ASP A 126 4.17 -2.59 7.89
C ASP A 126 4.23 -2.15 9.35
N LEU A 127 5.31 -2.52 10.05
CA LEU A 127 5.57 -2.09 11.42
C LEU A 127 7.03 -1.66 11.59
N VAL A 128 7.24 -0.55 12.28
CA VAL A 128 8.58 -0.01 12.54
C VAL A 128 8.76 0.31 14.02
N PHE A 129 9.76 -0.30 14.64
CA PHE A 129 10.20 -0.05 16.00
C PHE A 129 11.45 0.83 15.96
N LEU A 130 11.27 2.14 15.90
CA LEU A 130 12.37 3.10 15.70
C LEU A 130 13.48 2.96 16.76
N GLY A 131 13.11 2.89 18.05
CA GLY A 131 14.09 2.80 19.14
C GLY A 131 14.89 1.51 19.17
N ALA A 132 14.35 0.43 18.58
CA ALA A 132 15.04 -0.86 18.44
C ALA A 132 15.69 -1.03 17.06
N ARG A 133 15.42 -0.15 16.11
CA ARG A 133 15.79 -0.31 14.70
C ARG A 133 15.35 -1.67 14.13
N VAL A 134 14.08 -1.99 14.34
CA VAL A 134 13.46 -3.21 13.79
C VAL A 134 12.37 -2.81 12.81
N ALA A 135 12.42 -3.36 11.61
CA ALA A 135 11.42 -3.22 10.56
C ALA A 135 10.77 -4.57 10.30
N VAL A 136 9.44 -4.61 10.30
CA VAL A 136 8.67 -5.84 10.08
C VAL A 136 7.83 -5.68 8.81
N PHE A 137 7.86 -6.70 7.96
CA PHE A 137 7.06 -6.83 6.75
C PHE A 137 6.16 -8.06 6.87
N VAL A 138 4.90 -7.94 6.45
CA VAL A 138 3.94 -9.03 6.39
C VAL A 138 3.72 -9.42 4.94
N ASP A 139 4.29 -10.54 4.55
CA ASP A 139 4.34 -10.98 3.16
C ASP A 139 3.14 -11.86 2.79
N GLY A 140 2.38 -11.44 1.79
CA GLY A 140 1.31 -12.25 1.22
C GLY A 140 1.86 -13.46 0.45
N CYS A 141 1.34 -14.65 0.71
CA CYS A 141 1.83 -15.91 0.16
C CYS A 141 1.90 -15.92 -1.36
N TYR A 142 0.89 -15.41 -2.01
CA TYR A 142 0.85 -15.33 -3.48
C TYR A 142 1.86 -14.31 -4.03
N TRP A 143 1.91 -13.12 -3.41
CA TRP A 143 2.66 -11.98 -3.96
C TRP A 143 4.18 -12.10 -3.80
N HIS A 144 4.62 -12.81 -2.79
CA HIS A 144 6.03 -13.03 -2.49
C HIS A 144 6.48 -14.49 -2.74
N GLY A 145 5.57 -15.33 -3.27
CA GLY A 145 5.86 -16.70 -3.69
C GLY A 145 6.28 -17.59 -2.53
N CYS A 146 5.44 -17.70 -1.52
CA CYS A 146 5.62 -18.59 -0.37
C CYS A 146 5.88 -20.03 -0.82
N SER A 147 6.87 -20.70 -0.23
CA SER A 147 7.21 -22.08 -0.60
C SER A 147 6.09 -23.07 -0.31
N GLU A 148 5.23 -22.78 0.67
CA GLU A 148 4.17 -23.69 1.11
C GLU A 148 2.83 -23.44 0.38
N HIS A 149 2.45 -22.17 0.22
CA HIS A 149 1.11 -21.80 -0.23
C HIS A 149 1.04 -21.19 -1.64
N TYR A 150 2.19 -20.85 -2.22
CA TYR A 150 2.17 -20.33 -3.57
C TYR A 150 1.74 -21.40 -4.57
N ARG A 151 0.75 -21.08 -5.39
CA ARG A 151 0.33 -21.88 -6.54
C ARG A 151 0.48 -21.03 -7.79
N PRO A 152 1.24 -21.48 -8.79
CA PRO A 152 1.42 -20.75 -10.04
C PRO A 152 0.08 -20.48 -10.71
N ALA A 153 -0.05 -19.31 -11.29
CA ALA A 153 -1.21 -18.98 -12.09
C ALA A 153 -1.24 -19.83 -13.37
N THR A 154 -2.39 -20.41 -13.70
CA THR A 154 -2.58 -21.20 -14.91
C THR A 154 -2.70 -20.34 -16.16
N LYS A 155 -3.25 -19.12 -16.02
CA LYS A 155 -3.36 -18.13 -17.10
C LYS A 155 -2.34 -17.03 -16.90
N ASN A 156 -1.66 -16.62 -17.98
CA ASN A 156 -0.60 -15.61 -17.95
C ASN A 156 0.53 -15.96 -16.95
N ALA A 157 0.94 -17.21 -16.90
CA ALA A 157 1.91 -17.74 -15.94
C ALA A 157 3.23 -16.95 -15.95
N GLU A 158 3.78 -16.68 -17.13
CA GLU A 158 5.03 -15.94 -17.30
C GLU A 158 4.95 -14.51 -16.72
N PHE A 159 3.85 -13.82 -16.99
CA PHE A 159 3.63 -12.47 -16.43
C PHE A 159 3.60 -12.48 -14.90
N TRP A 160 2.88 -13.44 -14.31
CA TRP A 160 2.79 -13.56 -12.87
C TRP A 160 4.10 -13.98 -12.25
N GLN A 161 4.80 -14.92 -12.89
CA GLN A 161 6.13 -15.33 -12.44
C GLN A 161 7.12 -14.16 -12.46
N GLY A 162 7.15 -13.38 -13.54
CA GLY A 162 7.98 -12.19 -13.63
C GLY A 162 7.66 -11.16 -12.54
N LYS A 163 6.35 -10.98 -12.23
CA LYS A 163 5.92 -10.05 -11.18
C LYS A 163 6.35 -10.53 -9.77
N ILE A 164 6.22 -11.82 -9.49
CA ILE A 164 6.62 -12.41 -8.22
C ILE A 164 8.14 -12.36 -8.05
N ASN A 165 8.89 -12.69 -9.09
CA ASN A 165 10.35 -12.59 -9.09
C ASN A 165 10.79 -11.15 -8.82
N GLY A 166 10.19 -10.17 -9.50
CA GLY A 166 10.46 -8.75 -9.25
C GLY A 166 10.08 -8.28 -7.83
N ASN A 167 9.08 -8.90 -7.18
CA ASN A 167 8.80 -8.63 -5.76
C ASN A 167 9.92 -9.18 -4.88
N ARG A 168 10.31 -10.45 -5.09
CA ARG A 168 11.40 -11.10 -4.34
C ARG A 168 12.74 -10.36 -4.46
N ASP A 169 13.05 -9.86 -5.66
CA ASP A 169 14.29 -9.09 -5.87
C ASP A 169 14.24 -7.76 -5.10
N ARG A 170 13.11 -7.06 -5.14
CA ARG A 170 12.90 -5.84 -4.34
C ARG A 170 12.94 -6.09 -2.84
N ASP A 171 12.44 -7.23 -2.39
CA ASP A 171 12.47 -7.63 -0.99
C ASP A 171 13.91 -7.87 -0.53
N ARG A 172 14.69 -8.57 -1.35
CA ARG A 172 16.13 -8.82 -1.11
C ARG A 172 16.89 -7.52 -1.00
N GLU A 173 16.75 -6.65 -2.00
CA GLU A 173 17.39 -5.33 -2.03
C GLU A 173 16.98 -4.49 -0.80
N THR A 174 15.68 -4.50 -0.43
CA THR A 174 15.20 -3.78 0.76
C THR A 174 15.86 -4.31 2.04
N ASN A 175 15.94 -5.63 2.16
CA ASN A 175 16.57 -6.28 3.31
C ASN A 175 18.06 -5.93 3.43
N GLU A 176 18.77 -5.91 2.31
CA GLU A 176 20.20 -5.57 2.26
C GLU A 176 20.43 -4.12 2.66
N ILE A 177 19.69 -3.18 2.06
CA ILE A 177 19.80 -1.75 2.38
C ILE A 177 19.50 -1.50 3.86
N LEU A 178 18.44 -2.08 4.39
CA LEU A 178 18.06 -1.88 5.80
C LEU A 178 19.09 -2.50 6.75
N ARG A 179 19.61 -3.70 6.45
CA ARG A 179 20.65 -4.34 7.26
C ARG A 179 21.95 -3.54 7.24
N ALA A 180 22.38 -3.04 6.09
CA ALA A 180 23.53 -2.16 5.96
C ALA A 180 23.37 -0.87 6.79
N ALA A 181 22.14 -0.35 6.91
CA ALA A 181 21.80 0.80 7.75
C ALA A 181 21.64 0.44 9.26
N GLY A 182 22.00 -0.79 9.68
CA GLY A 182 21.96 -1.23 11.07
C GLY A 182 20.55 -1.62 11.58
N TRP A 183 19.61 -1.84 10.69
CA TRP A 183 18.27 -2.31 11.01
C TRP A 183 18.21 -3.83 11.06
N THR A 184 17.38 -4.35 11.96
CA THR A 184 16.96 -5.74 11.92
C THR A 184 15.67 -5.82 11.10
N VAL A 185 15.65 -6.67 10.08
CA VAL A 185 14.50 -6.90 9.22
C VAL A 185 13.88 -8.23 9.57
N ILE A 186 12.59 -8.22 9.86
CA ILE A 186 11.77 -9.42 10.11
C ILE A 186 10.71 -9.49 9.01
N ARG A 187 10.58 -10.66 8.40
CA ARG A 187 9.49 -10.96 7.48
C ARG A 187 8.63 -12.05 8.06
N VAL A 188 7.33 -11.82 8.02
CA VAL A 188 6.29 -12.73 8.54
C VAL A 188 5.37 -13.06 7.39
N TRP A 189 5.11 -14.32 7.16
CA TRP A 189 4.13 -14.73 6.16
C TRP A 189 2.70 -14.51 6.66
N GLU A 190 1.79 -14.17 5.75
CA GLU A 190 0.38 -13.97 6.09
C GLU A 190 -0.30 -15.20 6.70
N HIS A 191 0.24 -16.40 6.45
CA HIS A 191 -0.27 -17.66 7.02
C HIS A 191 0.29 -18.00 8.40
N GLU A 192 1.37 -17.31 8.84
CA GLU A 192 1.93 -17.56 10.16
C GLU A 192 0.96 -17.12 11.26
N PRO A 193 0.80 -17.94 12.33
CA PRO A 193 -0.05 -17.55 13.43
C PRO A 193 0.42 -16.22 14.04
N PRO A 194 -0.44 -15.20 14.12
CA PRO A 194 -0.06 -13.84 14.58
C PRO A 194 0.57 -13.86 15.98
N ARG A 195 0.16 -14.79 16.83
CA ARG A 195 0.69 -14.94 18.18
C ARG A 195 2.16 -15.38 18.17
N THR A 196 2.48 -16.39 17.37
CA THR A 196 3.85 -16.92 17.22
C THR A 196 4.77 -15.86 16.62
N ALA A 197 4.33 -15.20 15.55
CA ALA A 197 5.07 -14.10 14.94
C ALA A 197 5.32 -12.95 15.93
N ALA A 198 4.31 -12.61 16.74
CA ALA A 198 4.45 -11.57 17.74
C ALA A 198 5.41 -11.96 18.89
N ASP A 199 5.51 -13.23 19.26
CA ASP A 199 6.49 -13.70 20.25
C ASP A 199 7.92 -13.47 19.75
N VAL A 200 8.23 -13.91 18.53
CA VAL A 200 9.54 -13.70 17.88
C VAL A 200 9.89 -12.22 17.77
N ILE A 201 8.95 -11.40 17.27
CA ILE A 201 9.16 -9.95 17.12
C ILE A 201 9.42 -9.32 18.48
N SER A 202 8.68 -9.71 19.51
CA SER A 202 8.82 -9.15 20.87
C SER A 202 10.20 -9.43 21.46
N GLU A 203 10.68 -10.64 21.28
CA GLU A 203 12.02 -11.05 21.73
C GLU A 203 13.10 -10.23 21.04
N VAL A 204 13.06 -10.15 19.71
CA VAL A 204 14.02 -9.37 18.94
C VAL A 204 14.01 -7.88 19.32
N VAL A 205 12.83 -7.28 19.46
CA VAL A 205 12.69 -5.87 19.83
C VAL A 205 13.27 -5.61 21.22
N ARG A 206 13.04 -6.50 22.20
CA ARG A 206 13.59 -6.37 23.55
C ARG A 206 15.11 -6.47 23.54
N ALA A 207 15.65 -7.52 22.91
CA ALA A 207 17.09 -7.72 22.80
C ALA A 207 17.79 -6.54 22.09
N ARG A 208 17.18 -5.97 21.08
CA ARG A 208 17.72 -4.79 20.38
C ARG A 208 17.67 -3.53 21.24
N ARG A 209 16.66 -3.36 22.08
CA ARG A 209 16.57 -2.23 23.03
C ARG A 209 17.62 -2.31 24.14
N GLU A 210 17.91 -3.50 24.62
CA GLU A 210 18.93 -3.74 25.65
C GLU A 210 20.35 -3.46 25.12
N ARG A 211 20.62 -3.77 23.86
CA ARG A 211 21.90 -3.53 23.19
C ARG A 211 22.09 -2.08 22.71
N ALA A 212 21.04 -1.26 22.68
CA ALA A 212 21.15 0.13 22.26
C ALA A 212 21.89 0.95 23.36
N PRO A 213 23.06 1.54 23.09
CA PRO A 213 23.78 2.31 24.11
C PRO A 213 22.99 3.55 24.47
N GLY A 214 22.62 3.67 25.75
CA GLY A 214 22.34 4.95 26.40
C GLY A 214 20.98 5.57 26.22
N ARG A 215 19.97 5.02 26.91
CA ARG A 215 18.91 5.82 27.57
C ARG A 215 18.71 5.32 29.00
N ARG A 216 19.81 5.14 29.70
CA ARG A 216 19.79 5.07 31.17
C ARG A 216 19.96 6.48 31.72
N GLY A 217 18.94 6.95 32.45
CA GLY A 217 19.06 7.89 33.52
C GLY A 217 19.43 9.33 33.13
N GLY A 218 18.51 10.16 33.13
CA GLY A 218 18.61 11.58 33.18
C GLY A 218 17.44 12.17 33.97
N ARG A 219 17.21 11.61 35.15
CA ARG A 219 16.53 12.29 36.22
C ARG A 219 17.39 12.13 37.48
N GLU A 220 18.57 12.69 37.41
CA GLU A 220 19.25 13.12 38.61
C GLU A 220 18.51 14.36 39.10
N ALA A 221 17.82 14.20 40.21
CA ALA A 221 17.14 15.30 40.88
C ALA A 221 18.23 16.32 41.22
N LEU A 222 18.18 17.50 40.60
CA LEU A 222 18.88 18.67 41.10
C LEU A 222 18.31 18.98 42.47
N ALA A 223 19.00 18.54 43.52
CA ALA A 223 18.77 18.99 44.86
C ALA A 223 19.15 20.47 44.91
N ALA A 224 18.17 21.31 45.11
CA ALA A 224 18.41 22.73 45.37
C ALA A 224 19.25 22.90 46.67
N PRO A 225 20.27 23.75 46.67
CA PRO A 225 20.96 24.08 47.91
C PRO A 225 20.02 24.88 48.83
N GLY A 226 19.89 24.40 50.04
CA GLY A 226 19.14 25.06 51.09
C GLY A 226 19.69 26.44 51.42
N PRO A 227 18.85 27.38 51.93
CA PRO A 227 19.26 28.75 52.28
C PRO A 227 20.22 28.72 53.46
N GLY A 228 21.42 29.29 53.25
CA GLY A 228 22.42 29.48 54.29
C GLY A 228 21.88 30.32 55.43
N GLN A 229 22.11 29.83 56.65
CA GLN A 229 21.91 30.58 57.87
C GLN A 229 22.95 31.68 57.96
N THR A 230 22.52 32.92 58.02
CA THR A 230 23.32 34.08 58.47
C THR A 230 23.39 34.04 59.97
N ALA A 231 24.58 33.86 60.56
CA ALA A 231 24.88 34.11 61.96
C ALA A 231 25.49 35.51 62.13
N GLY A 232 24.96 36.25 63.09
CA GLY A 232 25.47 37.19 63.94
C GLY A 232 26.30 38.38 63.52
#